data_57aa06bf477a79b36657e89e06d654af
#
_entry.id   57aa06bf477a79b36657e89e06d654af
#
_cell.length_a   1.000
_cell.length_b   1.000
_cell.length_c   1.000
_cell.angle_alpha   90.00
_cell.angle_beta   90.00
_cell.angle_gamma   90.00
#
_symmetry.space_group_name_H-M   'P 1'
#
loop_
_entity.id
_entity.type
_entity.pdbx_description
1 polymer ?
#
loop_
_entity_poly.entity_id
_entity_poly.type
_entity_poly.pdbx_seq_one_letter_code
_entity_poly.pdbx_strand_id
1 'polypeptide(L)'
;MRIRTASVAAVTLGATVFAVTAGGSASASSIKGVGAAGTRCTAADVDIRVQPSNHDASNGGPATGLVRVRNTSGSDCTLDGFPGFKAVEGAQSVTAHHAGSAGSTITLLPGAEADSSLTYSNVNFRPGSGGSKLCAVNTDTVQIVVPGEKRAVNAKVMEGGIDNGRLILCGQPNVSAFALGGK
;
A
#
# COMPACT_ATOMS: atom_id res chain seq x y z
N MET A 1 31.99 -42.73 25.63
CA MET A 1 33.09 -43.56 25.09
C MET A 1 32.58 -44.30 23.86
N ARG A 2 32.89 -43.85 22.65
CA ARG A 2 33.00 -44.59 21.38
C ARG A 2 33.37 -43.62 20.27
N ILE A 3 34.61 -43.70 19.89
CA ILE A 3 35.30 -43.03 18.80
C ILE A 3 35.03 -43.85 17.52
N ARG A 4 34.78 -43.25 16.37
CA ARG A 4 34.99 -43.82 15.02
C ARG A 4 35.24 -42.66 14.06
N THR A 5 36.49 -42.47 13.78
CA THR A 5 37.34 -42.78 12.60
C THR A 5 36.97 -42.07 11.31
N ALA A 6 37.93 -41.27 10.87
CA ALA A 6 38.03 -40.51 9.64
C ALA A 6 38.15 -41.40 8.40
N SER A 7 37.69 -40.88 7.26
CA SER A 7 38.09 -41.37 5.94
C SER A 7 38.50 -40.20 5.06
N VAL A 8 39.74 -40.22 4.67
CA VAL A 8 40.40 -39.32 3.71
C VAL A 8 40.17 -39.89 2.32
N ALA A 9 39.70 -39.12 1.35
CA ALA A 9 39.68 -39.47 -0.05
C ALA A 9 40.44 -38.40 -0.84
N ALA A 10 41.38 -38.89 -1.61
CA ALA A 10 42.39 -38.13 -2.35
C ALA A 10 41.85 -37.42 -3.59
N VAL A 11 42.42 -36.26 -3.87
CA VAL A 11 42.16 -35.39 -5.01
C VAL A 11 43.13 -35.75 -6.16
N THR A 12 42.60 -35.96 -7.34
CA THR A 12 43.37 -36.03 -8.60
C THR A 12 43.27 -34.68 -9.32
N LEU A 13 44.43 -34.05 -9.51
CA LEU A 13 44.60 -32.88 -10.37
C LEU A 13 44.49 -33.30 -11.85
N GLY A 14 43.56 -32.68 -12.58
CA GLY A 14 43.51 -32.68 -14.03
C GLY A 14 43.75 -31.26 -14.56
N ALA A 15 44.92 -31.02 -15.12
CA ALA A 15 45.25 -29.77 -15.79
C ALA A 15 44.72 -29.82 -17.23
N THR A 16 43.72 -29.02 -17.58
CA THR A 16 43.32 -28.77 -18.96
C THR A 16 43.67 -27.33 -19.35
N VAL A 17 44.57 -27.22 -20.29
CA VAL A 17 44.94 -25.96 -20.95
C VAL A 17 43.84 -25.60 -21.95
N PHE A 18 43.17 -24.48 -21.78
CA PHE A 18 42.27 -23.91 -22.78
C PHE A 18 42.89 -22.67 -23.41
N ALA A 19 43.02 -22.76 -24.73
CA ALA A 19 43.49 -21.70 -25.60
C ALA A 19 42.55 -20.49 -25.56
N VAL A 20 43.12 -19.31 -25.34
CA VAL A 20 42.43 -18.03 -25.40
C VAL A 20 42.29 -17.62 -26.86
N THR A 21 41.11 -17.75 -27.44
CA THR A 21 40.74 -17.05 -28.67
C THR A 21 40.13 -15.69 -28.30
N ALA A 22 40.86 -14.63 -28.63
CA ALA A 22 40.40 -13.26 -28.52
C ALA A 22 39.29 -13.03 -29.58
N GLY A 23 38.04 -13.31 -29.22
CA GLY A 23 36.89 -12.89 -29.96
C GLY A 23 36.29 -11.62 -29.29
N GLY A 24 36.53 -10.47 -29.87
CA GLY A 24 35.96 -9.22 -29.45
C GLY A 24 34.40 -9.26 -29.59
N SER A 25 33.73 -9.56 -28.52
CA SER A 25 32.28 -9.38 -28.45
C SER A 25 32.02 -7.91 -28.13
N ALA A 26 31.57 -7.15 -29.13
CA ALA A 26 30.98 -5.87 -28.94
C ALA A 26 29.75 -6.08 -28.01
N SER A 27 29.89 -5.68 -26.77
CA SER A 27 28.77 -5.58 -25.85
C SER A 27 27.79 -4.53 -26.40
N ALA A 28 26.77 -4.98 -27.13
CA ALA A 28 25.63 -4.16 -27.40
C ALA A 28 25.01 -3.80 -26.04
N SER A 29 25.29 -2.60 -25.57
CA SER A 29 24.55 -2.00 -24.46
C SER A 29 23.09 -1.95 -24.92
N SER A 30 22.31 -2.91 -24.46
CA SER A 30 20.86 -2.85 -24.57
C SER A 30 20.42 -1.55 -23.92
N ILE A 31 20.15 -0.54 -24.74
CA ILE A 31 19.36 0.62 -24.34
C ILE A 31 18.06 -0.01 -23.82
N LYS A 32 17.88 0.00 -22.52
CA LYS A 32 16.64 -0.40 -21.90
C LYS A 32 15.56 0.49 -22.50
N GLY A 33 14.82 -0.07 -23.45
CA GLY A 33 13.79 0.62 -24.20
C GLY A 33 12.77 1.21 -23.20
N VAL A 34 12.23 2.30 -23.63
CA VAL A 34 11.03 2.98 -23.13
C VAL A 34 10.13 1.94 -22.46
N GLY A 35 9.95 2.08 -21.14
CA GLY A 35 9.32 1.09 -20.31
C GLY A 35 7.99 0.61 -20.87
N ALA A 36 7.86 -0.70 -21.04
CA ALA A 36 6.56 -1.33 -21.12
C ALA A 36 5.72 -0.76 -19.98
N ALA A 37 4.51 -0.30 -20.27
CA ALA A 37 3.58 0.16 -19.26
C ALA A 37 3.52 -0.94 -18.19
N GLY A 38 4.02 -0.64 -16.97
CA GLY A 38 4.15 -1.62 -15.92
C GLY A 38 2.80 -2.28 -15.66
N THR A 39 2.79 -3.54 -15.29
CA THR A 39 1.57 -4.25 -14.88
C THR A 39 0.91 -3.45 -13.76
N ARG A 40 -0.40 -3.26 -13.81
CA ARG A 40 -1.13 -2.59 -12.72
C ARG A 40 -1.03 -3.41 -11.45
N CYS A 41 -0.90 -2.74 -10.32
CA CYS A 41 -1.00 -3.39 -9.02
C CYS A 41 -2.40 -3.97 -8.84
N THR A 42 -2.46 -5.22 -8.43
CA THR A 42 -3.71 -5.90 -8.05
C THR A 42 -3.82 -6.00 -6.53
N ALA A 43 -4.98 -6.34 -6.03
CA ALA A 43 -5.20 -6.57 -4.60
C ALA A 43 -4.32 -7.70 -4.02
N ALA A 44 -3.81 -8.60 -4.85
CA ALA A 44 -2.89 -9.68 -4.44
C ALA A 44 -1.43 -9.21 -4.32
N ASP A 45 -1.09 -8.10 -4.99
CA ASP A 45 0.27 -7.58 -5.03
C ASP A 45 0.56 -6.61 -3.89
N VAL A 46 -0.47 -6.18 -3.15
CA VAL A 46 -0.34 -5.07 -2.20
C VAL A 46 -0.92 -5.38 -0.83
N ASP A 47 -0.28 -4.86 0.22
CA ASP A 47 -0.86 -4.71 1.55
C ASP A 47 -1.47 -3.31 1.67
N ILE A 48 -2.71 -3.23 2.17
CA ILE A 48 -3.45 -1.98 2.27
C ILE A 48 -3.86 -1.73 3.72
N ARG A 49 -3.58 -0.52 4.21
CA ARG A 49 -3.89 -0.10 5.56
C ARG A 49 -4.49 1.30 5.59
N VAL A 50 -5.34 1.56 6.56
CA VAL A 50 -5.90 2.88 6.82
C VAL A 50 -5.29 3.41 8.12
N GLN A 51 -4.67 4.57 8.06
CA GLN A 51 -4.03 5.22 9.19
C GLN A 51 -4.73 6.55 9.48
N PRO A 52 -5.69 6.60 10.43
CA PRO A 52 -6.21 7.87 10.90
C PRO A 52 -5.08 8.67 11.55
N SER A 53 -5.00 9.96 11.32
CA SER A 53 -4.16 10.80 12.16
C SER A 53 -4.95 11.15 13.42
N ASN A 54 -4.32 11.00 14.58
CA ASN A 54 -4.92 11.30 15.88
C ASN A 54 -4.99 12.82 16.16
N HIS A 55 -4.98 13.65 15.12
CA HIS A 55 -5.26 15.07 15.31
C HIS A 55 -6.74 15.23 15.62
N ASP A 56 -6.99 15.53 16.89
CA ASP A 56 -8.31 15.89 17.37
C ASP A 56 -8.92 16.98 16.48
N ALA A 57 -10.04 16.64 15.86
CA ALA A 57 -10.94 17.64 15.30
C ALA A 57 -11.60 18.50 16.41
N SER A 58 -11.05 18.50 17.61
CA SER A 58 -11.51 19.26 18.77
C SER A 58 -11.67 20.77 18.49
N ASN A 59 -10.97 21.29 17.48
CA ASN A 59 -11.07 22.66 17.01
C ASN A 59 -12.08 22.85 15.85
N GLY A 60 -12.93 21.85 15.55
CA GLY A 60 -13.95 21.92 14.49
C GLY A 60 -13.40 21.78 13.06
N GLY A 61 -12.12 21.49 12.90
CA GLY A 61 -11.51 21.16 11.61
C GLY A 61 -11.78 19.71 11.19
N PRO A 62 -11.54 19.35 9.92
CA PRO A 62 -11.60 17.99 9.48
C PRO A 62 -10.43 17.17 10.08
N ALA A 63 -10.72 15.93 10.47
CA ALA A 63 -9.69 14.95 10.75
C ALA A 63 -9.04 14.49 9.43
N THR A 64 -7.78 14.08 9.51
CA THR A 64 -7.03 13.58 8.37
C THR A 64 -6.53 12.16 8.62
N GLY A 65 -6.10 11.49 7.59
CA GLY A 65 -5.51 10.16 7.64
C GLY A 65 -4.93 9.77 6.29
N LEU A 66 -4.48 8.54 6.19
CA LEU A 66 -3.91 7.98 4.97
C LEU A 66 -4.56 6.62 4.66
N VAL A 67 -4.83 6.39 3.39
CA VAL A 67 -4.96 5.05 2.83
C VAL A 67 -3.61 4.70 2.24
N ARG A 68 -2.86 3.83 2.90
CA ARG A 68 -1.52 3.40 2.51
C ARG A 68 -1.55 2.09 1.78
N VAL A 69 -0.85 2.02 0.67
CA VAL A 69 -0.66 0.81 -0.14
C VAL A 69 0.83 0.52 -0.21
N ARG A 70 1.24 -0.70 0.12
CA ARG A 70 2.61 -1.18 0.00
C ARG A 70 2.68 -2.31 -1.00
N ASN A 71 3.57 -2.22 -1.99
CA ASN A 71 3.82 -3.34 -2.90
C ASN A 71 4.53 -4.48 -2.14
N THR A 72 3.85 -5.60 -1.98
CA THR A 72 4.38 -6.82 -1.34
C THR A 72 4.80 -7.89 -2.33
N SER A 73 4.60 -7.65 -3.64
CA SER A 73 5.06 -8.55 -4.69
C SER A 73 6.56 -8.41 -4.93
N GLY A 74 7.14 -9.36 -5.64
CA GLY A 74 8.55 -9.33 -6.06
C GLY A 74 8.80 -8.51 -7.33
N SER A 75 7.80 -7.84 -7.90
CA SER A 75 7.87 -7.12 -9.17
C SER A 75 7.32 -5.70 -9.04
N ASP A 76 7.77 -4.82 -9.92
CA ASP A 76 7.24 -3.48 -10.02
C ASP A 76 5.78 -3.53 -10.50
N CYS A 77 4.93 -2.68 -9.92
CA CYS A 77 3.58 -2.48 -10.41
C CYS A 77 3.21 -0.99 -10.43
N THR A 78 2.14 -0.65 -11.14
CA THR A 78 1.70 0.74 -11.29
C THR A 78 0.34 0.98 -10.64
N LEU A 79 0.17 2.15 -10.03
CA LEU A 79 -1.09 2.68 -9.53
C LEU A 79 -1.41 4.00 -10.22
N ASP A 80 -2.69 4.23 -10.54
CA ASP A 80 -3.19 5.49 -11.07
C ASP A 80 -4.58 5.81 -10.50
N GLY A 81 -4.83 7.06 -10.16
CA GLY A 81 -6.14 7.51 -9.72
C GLY A 81 -6.42 7.30 -8.23
N PHE A 82 -7.70 7.15 -7.90
CA PHE A 82 -8.22 7.15 -6.53
C PHE A 82 -8.51 5.75 -6.04
N PRO A 83 -8.29 5.45 -4.72
CA PRO A 83 -8.86 4.24 -4.14
C PRO A 83 -10.39 4.32 -4.09
N GLY A 84 -11.07 3.23 -4.38
CA GLY A 84 -12.43 3.06 -3.89
C GLY A 84 -12.37 2.87 -2.37
N PHE A 85 -13.21 3.60 -1.62
CA PHE A 85 -13.22 3.55 -0.16
C PHE A 85 -14.65 3.41 0.33
N LYS A 86 -14.91 2.41 1.17
CA LYS A 86 -16.20 2.20 1.83
C LYS A 86 -15.99 1.68 3.26
N ALA A 87 -16.49 2.40 4.23
CA ALA A 87 -16.55 1.97 5.62
C ALA A 87 -17.94 1.43 5.93
N VAL A 88 -18.00 0.35 6.70
CA VAL A 88 -19.28 -0.35 7.04
C VAL A 88 -19.30 -0.67 8.52
N GLU A 89 -20.46 -0.45 9.16
CA GLU A 89 -20.77 -0.88 10.51
C GLU A 89 -22.24 -1.34 10.58
N GLY A 90 -22.45 -2.65 10.74
CA GLY A 90 -23.79 -3.23 10.69
C GLY A 90 -24.50 -2.93 9.36
N ALA A 91 -25.66 -2.27 9.43
CA ALA A 91 -26.42 -1.84 8.25
C ALA A 91 -25.99 -0.47 7.71
N GLN A 92 -25.13 0.26 8.42
CA GLN A 92 -24.67 1.59 8.02
C GLN A 92 -23.43 1.47 7.13
N SER A 93 -23.34 2.32 6.13
CA SER A 93 -22.14 2.41 5.30
C SER A 93 -21.92 3.84 4.82
N VAL A 94 -20.64 4.19 4.66
CA VAL A 94 -20.19 5.47 4.14
C VAL A 94 -19.17 5.23 3.05
N THR A 95 -19.36 5.85 1.89
CA THR A 95 -18.43 5.80 0.74
C THR A 95 -17.75 7.15 0.60
N ALA A 96 -16.46 7.16 0.30
CA ALA A 96 -15.72 8.39 0.10
C ALA A 96 -16.01 9.03 -1.26
N HIS A 97 -15.91 10.36 -1.29
CA HIS A 97 -15.78 11.14 -2.53
C HIS A 97 -14.31 11.24 -2.95
N HIS A 98 -14.09 11.35 -4.25
CA HIS A 98 -12.78 11.65 -4.80
C HIS A 98 -12.53 13.16 -4.73
N ALA A 99 -11.40 13.57 -4.17
CA ALA A 99 -10.99 14.96 -4.02
C ALA A 99 -9.72 15.26 -4.84
N GLY A 100 -9.76 16.34 -5.61
CA GLY A 100 -8.64 16.72 -6.47
C GLY A 100 -8.66 16.05 -7.83
N SER A 101 -7.51 16.10 -8.54
CA SER A 101 -7.31 15.45 -9.83
C SER A 101 -6.85 13.99 -9.66
N ALA A 102 -7.03 13.19 -10.70
CA ALA A 102 -6.65 11.76 -10.67
C ALA A 102 -5.14 11.50 -10.48
N GLY A 103 -4.32 12.54 -10.55
CA GLY A 103 -2.87 12.40 -10.43
C GLY A 103 -2.22 11.77 -11.68
N SER A 104 -0.95 11.45 -11.56
CA SER A 104 -0.18 10.72 -12.57
C SER A 104 -0.03 9.27 -12.14
N THR A 105 0.16 8.39 -13.12
CA THR A 105 0.54 7.00 -12.86
C THR A 105 1.85 6.97 -12.08
N ILE A 106 1.89 6.23 -10.98
CA ILE A 106 3.08 6.01 -10.16
C ILE A 106 3.53 4.56 -10.26
N THR A 107 4.84 4.33 -10.22
CA THR A 107 5.42 2.99 -10.19
C THR A 107 5.85 2.66 -8.76
N LEU A 108 5.37 1.54 -8.24
CA LEU A 108 5.76 0.99 -6.95
C LEU A 108 6.75 -0.14 -7.16
N LEU A 109 7.99 0.08 -6.76
CA LEU A 109 9.00 -0.98 -6.63
C LEU A 109 8.60 -1.95 -5.51
N PRO A 110 9.15 -3.19 -5.47
CA PRO A 110 8.95 -4.09 -4.34
C PRO A 110 9.26 -3.41 -3.00
N GLY A 111 8.30 -3.46 -2.09
CA GLY A 111 8.38 -2.81 -0.78
C GLY A 111 8.10 -1.31 -0.75
N ALA A 112 7.96 -0.65 -1.90
CA ALA A 112 7.60 0.78 -1.96
C ALA A 112 6.14 1.02 -1.55
N GLU A 113 5.87 2.24 -1.09
CA GLU A 113 4.57 2.66 -0.58
C GLU A 113 4.00 3.84 -1.38
N ALA A 114 2.68 3.86 -1.47
CA ALA A 114 1.91 4.99 -1.95
C ALA A 114 0.81 5.34 -0.94
N ASP A 115 0.53 6.62 -0.82
CA ASP A 115 -0.46 7.16 0.10
C ASP A 115 -1.55 7.92 -0.67
N SER A 116 -2.80 7.71 -0.26
CA SER A 116 -3.93 8.56 -0.59
C SER A 116 -4.38 9.27 0.68
N SER A 117 -4.46 10.59 0.66
CA SER A 117 -4.92 11.37 1.80
C SER A 117 -6.41 11.10 2.02
N LEU A 118 -6.77 10.86 3.28
CA LEU A 118 -8.15 10.71 3.75
C LEU A 118 -8.50 11.93 4.61
N THR A 119 -9.58 12.64 4.24
CA THR A 119 -10.11 13.77 5.02
C THR A 119 -11.52 13.45 5.42
N TYR A 120 -11.85 13.57 6.71
CA TYR A 120 -13.13 13.13 7.25
C TYR A 120 -13.54 13.95 8.48
N SER A 121 -14.81 13.82 8.91
CA SER A 121 -15.29 14.31 10.20
C SER A 121 -15.42 13.15 11.17
N ASN A 122 -14.80 13.24 12.32
CA ASN A 122 -14.91 12.30 13.43
C ASN A 122 -15.72 12.85 14.61
N VAL A 123 -16.25 14.07 14.49
CA VAL A 123 -17.08 14.74 15.47
C VAL A 123 -18.32 15.30 14.81
N ASN A 124 -19.45 15.10 15.45
CA ASN A 124 -20.72 15.63 14.97
C ASN A 124 -21.02 16.95 15.68
N PHE A 125 -20.35 18.02 15.27
CA PHE A 125 -20.65 19.37 15.75
C PHE A 125 -21.92 19.91 15.07
N ARG A 126 -23.06 19.89 15.78
CA ARG A 126 -24.15 20.82 15.49
C ARG A 126 -24.21 21.86 16.60
N PRO A 127 -23.99 23.16 16.31
CA PRO A 127 -24.22 24.23 17.28
C PRO A 127 -25.66 24.12 17.80
N GLY A 128 -25.83 24.05 19.13
CA GLY A 128 -27.13 24.00 19.77
C GLY A 128 -27.73 22.60 20.01
N SER A 129 -27.14 21.53 19.55
CA SER A 129 -27.54 20.18 19.92
C SER A 129 -26.70 19.72 21.12
N GLY A 130 -27.21 19.83 22.33
CA GLY A 130 -26.58 19.33 23.56
C GLY A 130 -26.49 17.80 23.64
N GLY A 131 -26.14 17.12 22.55
CA GLY A 131 -26.05 15.69 22.52
C GLY A 131 -25.12 15.22 21.41
N SER A 132 -24.23 14.32 21.75
CA SER A 132 -23.44 13.52 20.83
C SER A 132 -24.39 12.78 19.88
N LYS A 133 -24.54 13.26 18.63
CA LYS A 133 -25.15 12.43 17.60
C LYS A 133 -24.14 11.36 17.24
N LEU A 134 -24.56 10.11 17.30
CA LEU A 134 -23.77 8.98 16.89
C LEU A 134 -23.28 9.19 15.45
N CYS A 135 -21.99 9.01 15.22
CA CYS A 135 -21.44 9.00 13.87
C CYS A 135 -21.99 7.79 13.10
N ALA A 136 -22.04 7.88 11.78
CA ALA A 136 -22.63 6.85 10.94
C ALA A 136 -21.89 5.53 11.01
N VAL A 137 -20.56 5.58 11.19
CA VAL A 137 -19.69 4.40 11.18
C VAL A 137 -18.58 4.54 12.22
N ASN A 138 -18.31 3.46 12.95
CA ASN A 138 -17.16 3.29 13.85
C ASN A 138 -16.59 1.88 13.63
N THR A 139 -15.57 1.75 12.79
CA THR A 139 -15.08 0.46 12.29
C THR A 139 -13.57 0.31 12.46
N ASP A 140 -13.10 -0.93 12.58
CA ASP A 140 -11.67 -1.31 12.57
C ASP A 140 -11.20 -1.80 11.19
N THR A 141 -12.13 -1.87 10.24
CA THR A 141 -11.86 -2.42 8.90
C THR A 141 -12.61 -1.60 7.85
N VAL A 142 -11.94 -1.30 6.75
CA VAL A 142 -12.48 -0.53 5.63
C VAL A 142 -12.33 -1.34 4.35
N GLN A 143 -13.33 -1.29 3.48
CA GLN A 143 -13.28 -1.89 2.16
C GLN A 143 -12.59 -0.92 1.19
N ILE A 144 -11.49 -1.36 0.60
CA ILE A 144 -10.72 -0.59 -0.38
C ILE A 144 -10.73 -1.31 -1.72
N VAL A 145 -10.95 -0.55 -2.79
CA VAL A 145 -10.79 -1.04 -4.17
C VAL A 145 -9.53 -0.41 -4.75
N VAL A 146 -8.57 -1.25 -5.15
CA VAL A 146 -7.36 -0.78 -5.84
C VAL A 146 -7.76 -0.19 -7.19
N PRO A 147 -7.19 0.96 -7.63
CA PRO A 147 -7.52 1.57 -8.91
C PRO A 147 -7.38 0.59 -10.08
N GLY A 148 -8.44 0.50 -10.90
CA GLY A 148 -8.51 -0.45 -12.01
C GLY A 148 -9.07 -1.83 -11.66
N GLU A 149 -9.22 -2.15 -10.38
CA GLU A 149 -9.87 -3.36 -9.88
C GLU A 149 -11.38 -3.15 -9.70
N LYS A 150 -12.13 -4.26 -9.65
CA LYS A 150 -13.57 -4.26 -9.33
C LYS A 150 -13.87 -4.81 -7.94
N ARG A 151 -12.92 -5.54 -7.37
CA ARG A 151 -13.08 -6.26 -6.11
C ARG A 151 -12.51 -5.43 -4.96
N ALA A 152 -13.30 -5.25 -3.92
CA ALA A 152 -12.83 -4.66 -2.68
C ALA A 152 -12.04 -5.67 -1.84
N VAL A 153 -11.03 -5.19 -1.14
CA VAL A 153 -10.33 -5.90 -0.07
C VAL A 153 -10.56 -5.20 1.27
N ASN A 154 -10.51 -5.95 2.35
CA ASN A 154 -10.63 -5.41 3.70
C ASN A 154 -9.27 -4.92 4.17
N ALA A 155 -9.14 -3.63 4.36
CA ALA A 155 -7.97 -2.97 4.93
C ALA A 155 -8.17 -2.74 6.43
N LYS A 156 -7.18 -3.04 7.24
CA LYS A 156 -7.19 -2.78 8.68
C LYS A 156 -6.97 -1.31 8.98
N VAL A 157 -7.62 -0.84 10.04
CA VAL A 157 -7.37 0.49 10.60
C VAL A 157 -6.22 0.37 11.61
N MET A 158 -5.19 1.18 11.42
CA MET A 158 -3.98 1.19 12.24
C MET A 158 -4.04 2.30 13.29
N GLU A 159 -3.53 2.04 14.47
CA GLU A 159 -3.27 3.07 15.48
C GLU A 159 -1.89 2.83 16.09
N GLY A 160 -1.04 3.87 16.07
CA GLY A 160 0.31 3.75 16.60
C GLY A 160 1.17 2.66 15.94
N GLY A 161 0.84 2.25 14.71
CA GLY A 161 1.56 1.22 13.96
C GLY A 161 1.05 -0.22 14.18
N ILE A 162 -0.04 -0.42 14.93
CA ILE A 162 -0.65 -1.73 15.19
C ILE A 162 -2.08 -1.80 14.64
N ASP A 163 -2.54 -3.03 14.29
CA ASP A 163 -3.83 -3.30 13.64
C ASP A 163 -5.00 -3.30 14.64
N ASN A 164 -5.14 -2.26 15.45
CA ASN A 164 -6.20 -2.13 16.46
C ASN A 164 -6.87 -0.76 16.47
N GLY A 165 -6.60 0.06 15.47
CA GLY A 165 -7.19 1.38 15.32
C GLY A 165 -8.67 1.31 15.01
N ARG A 166 -9.35 2.43 15.23
CA ARG A 166 -10.74 2.63 14.84
C ARG A 166 -10.90 3.89 14.02
N LEU A 167 -11.72 3.79 12.98
CA LEU A 167 -12.10 4.91 12.14
C LEU A 167 -13.54 5.31 12.44
N ILE A 168 -13.72 6.54 12.91
CA ILE A 168 -15.01 7.10 13.23
C ILE A 168 -15.40 8.11 12.15
N LEU A 169 -16.51 7.88 11.46
CA LEU A 169 -16.99 8.73 10.37
C LEU A 169 -18.37 9.30 10.69
N CYS A 170 -18.44 10.63 10.79
CA CYS A 170 -19.67 11.38 11.04
C CYS A 170 -20.28 12.02 9.78
N GLY A 171 -19.75 11.68 8.62
CA GLY A 171 -20.16 12.13 7.30
C GLY A 171 -19.37 11.43 6.21
N GLN A 172 -19.57 11.85 4.97
CA GLN A 172 -18.81 11.31 3.84
C GLN A 172 -17.37 11.81 3.87
N PRO A 173 -16.38 10.91 3.86
CA PRO A 173 -14.97 11.28 3.74
C PRO A 173 -14.60 11.64 2.30
N ASN A 174 -13.44 12.26 2.15
CA ASN A 174 -12.80 12.48 0.85
C ASN A 174 -11.48 11.72 0.80
N VAL A 175 -11.16 11.14 -0.36
CA VAL A 175 -9.87 10.53 -0.65
C VAL A 175 -9.21 11.21 -1.84
N SER A 176 -7.89 11.42 -1.76
CA SER A 176 -7.10 11.92 -2.88
C SER A 176 -6.70 10.77 -3.83
N ALA A 177 -6.17 11.12 -5.02
CA ALA A 177 -5.42 10.16 -5.81
C ALA A 177 -4.18 9.68 -5.04
N PHE A 178 -3.68 8.48 -5.38
CA PHE A 178 -2.42 7.98 -4.84
C PHE A 178 -1.23 8.84 -5.28
N ALA A 179 -0.31 9.05 -4.36
CA ALA A 179 1.01 9.64 -4.58
C ALA A 179 2.07 8.75 -3.90
N LEU A 180 3.32 8.82 -4.34
CA LEU A 180 4.41 8.11 -3.66
C LEU A 180 4.43 8.52 -2.17
N GLY A 181 4.47 7.55 -1.29
CA GLY A 181 4.53 7.77 0.15
C GLY A 181 5.81 8.53 0.52
N GLY A 182 5.66 9.58 1.33
CA GLY A 182 6.81 10.24 1.94
C GLY A 182 7.45 9.32 2.99
N LYS A 183 8.79 9.27 3.00
CA LYS A 183 9.56 8.61 4.07
C LYS A 183 9.54 9.46 5.33
#